data_d3503eca0e8ae20d431e01aaaefd1dc1
#
_entry.id   d3503eca0e8ae20d431e01aaaefd1dc1
#
_cell.length_a   1.000
_cell.length_b   1.000
_cell.length_c   1.000
_cell.angle_alpha   90.00
_cell.angle_beta   90.00
_cell.angle_gamma   90.00
#
_symmetry.space_group_name_H-M   'P 1'
#
loop_
_entity.id
_entity.type
_entity.pdbx_description
1 polymer ?
#
loop_
_entity_poly.entity_id
_entity_poly.type
_entity_poly.pdbx_seq_one_letter_code
_entity_poly.pdbx_strand_id
1 'polypeptide(L)'
;KDTRQKDWRENMNKNMQQYLDKAEVLIEALPYIQRFNRKIIVVKYGGSAMIDEELKKRVIEDVTLLKLVGFKPIIVHGGGKEISKWVEKAGMEPKFINGLRVTDKDTMELAEMVLGKVNKSLVQLVESLGVRSIGISGKDGALLKVAKKYSDGQDIGYVGEVTEVNEQIIYDLLEKDFLPIICPVGMDENYHTYNINADDAACAIARAVKAEKLAFLTDIEGVYKDPEDPSTLISELCVKEAEKLMTEGYIGGGMLPKLQNCIDA
;
A
#
# COMPACT_ATOMS: atom_id res chain seq x y z
N LYS A 1 47.72 18.91 -29.04
CA LYS A 1 46.74 19.91 -28.54
C LYS A 1 45.32 19.58 -29.03
N ASP A 2 45.19 18.92 -30.18
CA ASP A 2 43.90 18.62 -30.83
C ASP A 2 43.09 17.52 -30.10
N THR A 3 43.76 16.47 -29.58
CA THR A 3 43.14 15.33 -28.89
C THR A 3 42.43 15.75 -27.61
N ARG A 4 43.03 16.59 -26.78
CA ARG A 4 42.41 17.06 -25.51
C ARG A 4 41.17 17.94 -25.76
N GLN A 5 41.16 18.72 -26.83
CA GLN A 5 40.05 19.59 -27.18
C GLN A 5 38.87 18.79 -27.76
N LYS A 6 39.17 17.69 -28.44
CA LYS A 6 38.18 16.71 -28.92
C LYS A 6 37.54 15.94 -27.78
N ASP A 7 38.35 15.40 -26.88
CA ASP A 7 37.88 14.70 -25.68
C ASP A 7 37.01 15.59 -24.77
N TRP A 8 37.39 16.89 -24.63
CA TRP A 8 36.59 17.83 -23.84
C TRP A 8 35.22 18.11 -24.47
N ARG A 9 35.15 18.29 -25.81
CA ARG A 9 33.90 18.50 -26.53
C ARG A 9 33.00 17.25 -26.50
N GLU A 10 33.56 16.09 -26.65
CA GLU A 10 32.81 14.81 -26.55
C GLU A 10 32.23 14.59 -25.14
N ASN A 11 33.00 14.86 -24.09
CA ASN A 11 32.54 14.80 -22.71
C ASN A 11 31.47 15.85 -22.40
N MET A 12 31.61 17.07 -22.92
CA MET A 12 30.62 18.13 -22.76
C MET A 12 29.31 17.78 -23.46
N ASN A 13 29.38 17.22 -24.68
CA ASN A 13 28.22 16.78 -25.43
C ASN A 13 27.51 15.60 -24.74
N LYS A 14 28.26 14.67 -24.18
CA LYS A 14 27.71 13.54 -23.43
C LYS A 14 26.99 13.99 -22.15
N ASN A 15 27.59 14.93 -21.42
CA ASN A 15 26.94 15.53 -20.26
C ASN A 15 25.68 16.32 -20.63
N MET A 16 25.74 17.10 -21.73
CA MET A 16 24.59 17.84 -22.24
C MET A 16 23.44 16.90 -22.62
N GLN A 17 23.75 15.79 -23.31
CA GLN A 17 22.75 14.81 -23.68
C GLN A 17 22.07 14.21 -22.44
N GLN A 18 22.82 13.86 -21.41
CA GLN A 18 22.23 13.36 -20.13
C GLN A 18 21.28 14.37 -19.47
N TYR A 19 21.56 15.68 -19.58
CA TYR A 19 20.63 16.70 -19.06
C TYR A 19 19.38 16.83 -19.92
N LEU A 20 19.52 16.72 -21.23
CA LEU A 20 18.37 16.73 -22.17
C LEU A 20 17.48 15.51 -21.93
N ASP A 21 18.07 14.31 -21.79
CA ASP A 21 17.32 13.06 -21.49
C ASP A 21 16.52 13.18 -20.17
N LYS A 22 17.14 13.76 -19.11
CA LYS A 22 16.45 14.02 -17.85
C LYS A 22 15.30 15.01 -17.98
N ALA A 23 15.49 16.07 -18.78
CA ALA A 23 14.45 17.05 -19.03
C ALA A 23 13.29 16.43 -19.83
N GLU A 24 13.59 15.57 -20.79
CA GLU A 24 12.60 14.86 -21.60
C GLU A 24 11.70 13.95 -20.74
N VAL A 25 12.30 13.18 -19.84
CA VAL A 25 11.55 12.35 -18.87
C VAL A 25 10.58 13.19 -18.03
N LEU A 26 11.00 14.38 -17.58
CA LEU A 26 10.12 15.28 -16.82
C LEU A 26 8.97 15.83 -17.69
N ILE A 27 9.25 16.14 -18.96
CA ILE A 27 8.23 16.62 -19.92
C ILE A 27 7.23 15.50 -20.22
N GLU A 28 7.68 14.26 -20.40
CA GLU A 28 6.81 13.09 -20.59
C GLU A 28 5.91 12.83 -19.36
N ALA A 29 6.39 13.11 -18.15
CA ALA A 29 5.60 12.98 -16.93
C ALA A 29 4.52 14.06 -16.77
N LEU A 30 4.67 15.23 -17.43
CA LEU A 30 3.81 16.40 -17.23
C LEU A 30 2.31 16.13 -17.43
N PRO A 31 1.84 15.42 -18.49
CA PRO A 31 0.42 15.11 -18.66
C PRO A 31 -0.16 14.29 -17.52
N TYR A 32 0.63 13.37 -16.95
CA TYR A 32 0.22 12.56 -15.81
C TYR A 32 0.13 13.41 -14.54
N ILE A 33 1.13 14.27 -14.30
CA ILE A 33 1.12 15.23 -13.18
C ILE A 33 -0.11 16.12 -13.26
N GLN A 34 -0.44 16.68 -14.44
CA GLN A 34 -1.62 17.51 -14.64
C GLN A 34 -2.93 16.74 -14.40
N ARG A 35 -3.03 15.50 -14.92
CA ARG A 35 -4.22 14.66 -14.80
C ARG A 35 -4.52 14.30 -13.34
N PHE A 36 -3.48 13.98 -12.57
CA PHE A 36 -3.63 13.49 -11.19
C PHE A 36 -3.38 14.56 -10.12
N ASN A 37 -3.10 15.80 -10.51
CA ASN A 37 -2.92 16.89 -9.57
C ASN A 37 -4.15 17.04 -8.66
N ARG A 38 -3.93 17.10 -7.35
CA ARG A 38 -4.95 17.13 -6.28
C ARG A 38 -5.87 15.90 -6.19
N LYS A 39 -5.61 14.85 -6.98
CA LYS A 39 -6.35 13.60 -6.90
C LYS A 39 -5.85 12.75 -5.73
N ILE A 40 -6.78 12.08 -5.08
CA ILE A 40 -6.47 11.15 -4.00
C ILE A 40 -6.02 9.83 -4.61
N ILE A 41 -4.90 9.31 -4.12
CA ILE A 41 -4.36 8.01 -4.48
C ILE A 41 -4.15 7.23 -3.19
N VAL A 42 -4.77 6.06 -3.07
CA VAL A 42 -4.52 5.16 -1.95
C VAL A 42 -3.43 4.16 -2.36
N VAL A 43 -2.38 4.09 -1.56
CA VAL A 43 -1.26 3.18 -1.77
C VAL A 43 -1.27 2.15 -0.65
N LYS A 44 -1.62 0.92 -0.97
CA LYS A 44 -1.44 -0.21 -0.06
C LYS A 44 0.02 -0.66 -0.11
N TYR A 45 0.69 -0.58 1.02
CA TYR A 45 2.10 -0.93 1.17
C TYR A 45 2.28 -2.11 2.12
N GLY A 46 2.90 -3.19 1.64
CA GLY A 46 3.05 -4.41 2.44
C GLY A 46 3.98 -5.44 1.78
N GLY A 47 3.99 -6.64 2.32
CA GLY A 47 4.77 -7.75 1.78
C GLY A 47 6.26 -7.68 2.14
N SER A 48 7.11 -8.25 1.29
CA SER A 48 8.57 -8.29 1.44
C SER A 48 9.21 -6.91 1.37
N ALA A 49 8.60 -5.97 0.63
CA ALA A 49 9.06 -4.59 0.49
C ALA A 49 9.15 -3.83 1.84
N MET A 50 8.46 -4.30 2.88
CA MET A 50 8.54 -3.71 4.21
C MET A 50 9.73 -4.21 5.04
N ILE A 51 10.36 -5.30 4.66
CA ILE A 51 11.46 -5.94 5.41
C ILE A 51 12.81 -5.44 4.90
N ASP A 52 12.93 -5.25 3.60
CA ASP A 52 14.12 -4.70 2.97
C ASP A 52 14.13 -3.17 3.18
N GLU A 53 15.10 -2.70 3.97
CA GLU A 53 15.20 -1.29 4.35
C GLU A 53 15.49 -0.38 3.16
N GLU A 54 16.24 -0.86 2.15
CA GLU A 54 16.52 -0.05 0.95
C GLU A 54 15.28 0.03 0.05
N LEU A 55 14.59 -1.08 -0.15
CA LEU A 55 13.34 -1.10 -0.92
C LEU A 55 12.25 -0.28 -0.23
N LYS A 56 12.15 -0.39 1.09
CA LYS A 56 11.24 0.44 1.90
C LYS A 56 11.52 1.93 1.68
N LYS A 57 12.79 2.33 1.74
CA LYS A 57 13.19 3.72 1.51
C LYS A 57 12.79 4.19 0.12
N ARG A 58 13.07 3.43 -0.93
CA ARG A 58 12.72 3.77 -2.33
C ARG A 58 11.22 3.92 -2.50
N VAL A 59 10.42 2.98 -2.00
CA VAL A 59 8.95 3.07 -2.09
C VAL A 59 8.43 4.34 -1.40
N ILE A 60 8.97 4.69 -0.24
CA ILE A 60 8.53 5.90 0.47
C ILE A 60 9.04 7.17 -0.24
N GLU A 61 10.22 7.15 -0.84
CA GLU A 61 10.70 8.23 -1.72
C GLU A 61 9.75 8.45 -2.91
N ASP A 62 9.29 7.39 -3.58
CA ASP A 62 8.34 7.47 -4.69
C ASP A 62 7.00 8.04 -4.25
N VAL A 63 6.42 7.58 -3.14
CA VAL A 63 5.16 8.11 -2.62
C VAL A 63 5.30 9.56 -2.17
N THR A 64 6.45 9.91 -1.59
CA THR A 64 6.77 11.29 -1.20
C THR A 64 6.89 12.19 -2.43
N LEU A 65 7.52 11.71 -3.50
CA LEU A 65 7.57 12.41 -4.78
C LEU A 65 6.17 12.68 -5.33
N LEU A 66 5.26 11.71 -5.32
CA LEU A 66 3.87 11.91 -5.72
C LEU A 66 3.22 13.06 -4.95
N LYS A 67 3.43 13.13 -3.63
CA LYS A 67 2.93 14.23 -2.81
C LYS A 67 3.51 15.58 -3.24
N LEU A 68 4.82 15.65 -3.46
CA LEU A 68 5.52 16.89 -3.84
C LEU A 68 5.10 17.42 -5.22
N VAL A 69 4.73 16.54 -6.15
CA VAL A 69 4.22 16.94 -7.47
C VAL A 69 2.71 17.21 -7.49
N GLY A 70 2.05 17.22 -6.31
CA GLY A 70 0.69 17.71 -6.15
C GLY A 70 -0.40 16.66 -6.04
N PHE A 71 -0.08 15.37 -6.00
CA PHE A 71 -1.06 14.33 -5.65
C PHE A 71 -1.40 14.38 -4.16
N LYS A 72 -2.49 13.70 -3.77
CA LYS A 72 -2.88 13.48 -2.37
C LYS A 72 -2.76 12.00 -2.02
N PRO A 73 -1.54 11.47 -1.79
CA PRO A 73 -1.36 10.07 -1.45
C PRO A 73 -1.79 9.78 -0.01
N ILE A 74 -2.36 8.60 0.19
CA ILE A 74 -2.68 7.99 1.47
C ILE A 74 -1.98 6.63 1.49
N ILE A 75 -1.19 6.35 2.52
CA ILE A 75 -0.58 5.04 2.69
C ILE A 75 -1.43 4.20 3.63
N VAL A 76 -1.79 3.00 3.22
CA VAL A 76 -2.34 1.96 4.10
C VAL A 76 -1.30 0.84 4.17
N HIS A 77 -0.69 0.66 5.35
CA HIS A 77 0.41 -0.29 5.46
C HIS A 77 -0.02 -1.63 6.06
N GLY A 78 0.67 -2.68 5.65
CA GLY A 78 0.60 -3.99 6.29
C GLY A 78 1.64 -4.14 7.41
N GLY A 79 1.96 -5.37 7.76
CA GLY A 79 2.94 -5.71 8.79
C GLY A 79 2.93 -7.19 9.17
N GLY A 80 2.33 -8.03 8.35
CA GLY A 80 2.12 -9.46 8.67
C GLY A 80 3.39 -10.21 9.03
N LYS A 81 4.50 -9.97 8.30
CA LYS A 81 5.79 -10.61 8.57
C LYS A 81 6.41 -10.10 9.89
N GLU A 82 6.29 -8.80 10.19
CA GLU A 82 6.76 -8.26 11.48
C GLU A 82 5.91 -8.79 12.64
N ILE A 83 4.58 -8.90 12.48
CA ILE A 83 3.70 -9.52 13.50
C ILE A 83 4.13 -10.97 13.74
N SER A 84 4.34 -11.79 12.69
CA SER A 84 4.79 -13.19 12.84
C SER A 84 6.09 -13.27 13.62
N LYS A 85 7.08 -12.46 13.27
CA LYS A 85 8.37 -12.39 13.97
C LYS A 85 8.23 -12.08 15.47
N TRP A 86 7.30 -11.18 15.84
CA TRP A 86 7.11 -10.83 17.24
C TRP A 86 6.26 -11.88 18.00
N VAL A 87 5.28 -12.52 17.33
CA VAL A 87 4.53 -13.66 17.87
C VAL A 87 5.48 -14.82 18.20
N GLU A 88 6.40 -15.16 17.29
CA GLU A 88 7.43 -16.18 17.52
C GLU A 88 8.38 -15.80 18.66
N LYS A 89 8.81 -14.53 18.74
CA LYS A 89 9.64 -14.03 19.85
C LYS A 89 8.94 -14.09 21.20
N ALA A 90 7.62 -13.99 21.23
CA ALA A 90 6.80 -14.15 22.42
C ALA A 90 6.57 -15.64 22.80
N GLY A 91 7.16 -16.57 22.04
CA GLY A 91 7.02 -18.02 22.27
C GLY A 91 5.70 -18.60 21.74
N MET A 92 4.99 -17.86 20.88
CA MET A 92 3.75 -18.31 20.26
C MET A 92 3.98 -18.70 18.80
N GLU A 93 3.04 -19.44 18.21
CA GLU A 93 3.09 -19.88 16.82
C GLU A 93 2.09 -19.08 15.98
N PRO A 94 2.55 -18.41 14.89
CA PRO A 94 1.65 -17.73 13.97
C PRO A 94 0.76 -18.74 13.22
N LYS A 95 -0.56 -18.56 13.28
CA LYS A 95 -1.53 -19.44 12.61
C LYS A 95 -2.29 -18.66 11.54
N PHE A 96 -2.60 -19.33 10.42
CA PHE A 96 -3.34 -18.76 9.32
C PHE A 96 -4.43 -19.73 8.83
N ILE A 97 -5.57 -19.16 8.45
CA ILE A 97 -6.66 -19.86 7.78
C ILE A 97 -7.02 -19.05 6.54
N ASN A 98 -6.95 -19.67 5.37
CA ASN A 98 -7.22 -19.02 4.07
C ASN A 98 -6.47 -17.69 3.87
N GLY A 99 -5.21 -17.64 4.32
CA GLY A 99 -4.37 -16.45 4.21
C GLY A 99 -4.66 -15.37 5.26
N LEU A 100 -5.69 -15.52 6.09
CA LEU A 100 -5.99 -14.62 7.21
C LEU A 100 -5.32 -15.14 8.49
N ARG A 101 -4.71 -14.22 9.25
CA ARG A 101 -4.09 -14.55 10.54
C ARG A 101 -5.16 -14.89 11.58
N VAL A 102 -5.08 -16.07 12.16
CA VAL A 102 -5.85 -16.37 13.38
C VAL A 102 -5.30 -15.46 14.48
N THR A 103 -6.16 -14.64 15.06
CA THR A 103 -5.78 -13.56 15.95
C THR A 103 -6.53 -13.71 17.27
N ASP A 104 -5.97 -14.49 18.21
CA ASP A 104 -6.46 -14.53 19.58
C ASP A 104 -6.14 -13.22 20.32
N LYS A 105 -6.50 -13.14 21.60
CA LYS A 105 -6.34 -11.92 22.38
C LYS A 105 -4.87 -11.49 22.47
N ASP A 106 -3.98 -12.41 22.78
CA ASP A 106 -2.55 -12.11 22.94
C ASP A 106 -1.90 -11.73 21.61
N THR A 107 -2.28 -12.43 20.54
CA THR A 107 -1.87 -12.09 19.17
C THR A 107 -2.40 -10.71 18.77
N MET A 108 -3.62 -10.32 19.18
CA MET A 108 -4.17 -8.98 18.87
C MET A 108 -3.38 -7.86 19.54
N GLU A 109 -3.02 -8.04 20.82
CA GLU A 109 -2.20 -7.07 21.56
C GLU A 109 -0.83 -6.90 20.89
N LEU A 110 -0.18 -8.02 20.51
CA LEU A 110 1.07 -7.98 19.77
C LEU A 110 0.93 -7.32 18.39
N ALA A 111 -0.14 -7.66 17.67
CA ALA A 111 -0.39 -7.07 16.34
C ALA A 111 -0.56 -5.56 16.42
N GLU A 112 -1.31 -5.05 17.40
CA GLU A 112 -1.51 -3.62 17.61
C GLU A 112 -0.18 -2.91 17.93
N MET A 113 0.61 -3.46 18.85
CA MET A 113 1.93 -2.91 19.20
C MET A 113 2.88 -2.86 17.99
N VAL A 114 2.95 -3.97 17.25
CA VAL A 114 3.85 -4.11 16.11
C VAL A 114 3.44 -3.18 14.96
N LEU A 115 2.14 -3.18 14.62
CA LEU A 115 1.62 -2.31 13.57
C LEU A 115 1.76 -0.83 13.94
N GLY A 116 1.56 -0.46 15.21
CA GLY A 116 1.82 0.88 15.71
C GLY A 116 3.28 1.30 15.55
N LYS A 117 4.23 0.41 15.86
CA LYS A 117 5.67 0.64 15.63
C LYS A 117 5.97 0.83 14.14
N VAL A 118 5.45 -0.05 13.28
CA VAL A 118 5.62 0.06 11.82
C VAL A 118 5.08 1.39 11.32
N ASN A 119 3.87 1.77 11.74
CA ASN A 119 3.24 3.04 11.39
C ASN A 119 4.15 4.22 11.70
N LYS A 120 4.66 4.32 12.93
CA LYS A 120 5.54 5.43 13.34
C LYS A 120 6.90 5.41 12.64
N SER A 121 7.43 4.25 12.27
CA SER A 121 8.67 4.18 11.49
C SER A 121 8.48 4.73 10.07
N LEU A 122 7.32 4.51 9.46
CA LEU A 122 6.99 5.09 8.15
C LEU A 122 6.80 6.61 8.24
N VAL A 123 6.12 7.10 9.28
CA VAL A 123 6.00 8.54 9.55
C VAL A 123 7.38 9.17 9.63
N GLN A 124 8.27 8.60 10.44
CA GLN A 124 9.63 9.12 10.60
C GLN A 124 10.40 9.16 9.27
N LEU A 125 10.22 8.15 8.43
CA LEU A 125 10.88 8.09 7.12
C LEU A 125 10.34 9.17 6.17
N VAL A 126 9.02 9.37 6.10
CA VAL A 126 8.40 10.44 5.28
C VAL A 126 8.83 11.83 5.75
N GLU A 127 8.83 12.07 7.07
CA GLU A 127 9.29 13.34 7.66
C GLU A 127 10.76 13.62 7.33
N SER A 128 11.61 12.58 7.32
CA SER A 128 13.04 12.73 6.94
C SER A 128 13.24 13.18 5.49
N LEU A 129 12.24 13.00 4.64
CA LEU A 129 12.20 13.46 3.24
C LEU A 129 11.57 14.85 3.09
N GLY A 130 11.26 15.54 4.20
CA GLY A 130 10.74 16.90 4.21
C GLY A 130 9.24 17.02 3.92
N VAL A 131 8.49 15.92 3.99
CA VAL A 131 7.03 15.90 3.81
C VAL A 131 6.32 15.69 5.13
N ARG A 132 5.36 16.56 5.45
CA ARG A 132 4.55 16.44 6.66
C ARG A 132 3.67 15.20 6.59
N SER A 133 3.79 14.32 7.56
CA SER A 133 3.00 13.09 7.63
C SER A 133 2.39 12.87 9.01
N ILE A 134 1.35 12.07 9.04
CA ILE A 134 0.73 11.66 10.30
C ILE A 134 0.34 10.19 10.22
N GLY A 135 0.72 9.44 11.24
CA GLY A 135 0.34 8.04 11.38
C GLY A 135 -0.84 7.89 12.32
N ILE A 136 -1.90 7.28 11.83
CA ILE A 136 -3.12 6.96 12.58
C ILE A 136 -3.48 5.48 12.39
N SER A 137 -4.28 4.96 13.30
CA SER A 137 -4.94 3.66 13.17
C SER A 137 -6.40 3.84 12.81
N GLY A 138 -7.07 2.77 12.44
CA GLY A 138 -8.52 2.81 12.24
C GLY A 138 -9.32 3.12 13.51
N LYS A 139 -8.68 3.09 14.69
CA LYS A 139 -9.29 3.48 15.97
C LYS A 139 -9.37 5.00 16.14
N ASP A 140 -8.40 5.73 15.58
CA ASP A 140 -8.31 7.19 15.71
C ASP A 140 -9.49 7.84 14.98
N GLY A 141 -10.24 8.65 15.70
CA GLY A 141 -11.45 9.28 15.18
C GLY A 141 -12.50 8.30 14.66
N ALA A 142 -12.51 7.05 15.15
CA ALA A 142 -13.36 5.98 14.65
C ALA A 142 -13.27 5.80 13.11
N LEU A 143 -12.05 5.91 12.58
CA LEU A 143 -11.79 5.87 11.13
C LEU A 143 -12.28 4.57 10.49
N LEU A 144 -12.03 3.41 11.14
CA LEU A 144 -12.47 2.10 10.64
C LEU A 144 -13.33 1.40 11.69
N LYS A 145 -14.63 1.34 11.46
CA LYS A 145 -15.54 0.47 12.20
C LYS A 145 -15.56 -0.90 11.54
N VAL A 146 -15.64 -1.93 12.36
CA VAL A 146 -15.58 -3.32 11.90
C VAL A 146 -16.66 -4.18 12.51
N ALA A 147 -17.04 -5.23 11.78
CA ALA A 147 -17.68 -6.43 12.34
C ALA A 147 -16.66 -7.56 12.45
N LYS A 148 -16.91 -8.53 13.33
CA LYS A 148 -16.07 -9.72 13.42
C LYS A 148 -16.12 -10.52 12.12
N LYS A 149 -14.93 -10.86 11.57
CA LYS A 149 -14.79 -11.66 10.36
C LYS A 149 -14.60 -13.12 10.70
N TYR A 150 -15.27 -13.98 9.95
CA TYR A 150 -15.11 -15.43 9.96
C TYR A 150 -14.45 -15.89 8.67
N SER A 151 -13.77 -17.04 8.69
CA SER A 151 -13.18 -17.64 7.49
C SER A 151 -13.84 -19.01 7.27
N ASP A 152 -14.61 -19.15 6.20
CA ASP A 152 -15.41 -20.36 5.90
C ASP A 152 -16.24 -20.85 7.10
N GLY A 153 -16.85 -19.92 7.83
CA GLY A 153 -17.65 -20.18 9.03
C GLY A 153 -16.83 -20.47 10.29
N GLN A 154 -15.50 -20.46 10.20
CA GLN A 154 -14.61 -20.66 11.36
C GLN A 154 -14.33 -19.34 12.05
N ASP A 155 -14.33 -19.35 13.38
CA ASP A 155 -13.91 -18.25 14.22
C ASP A 155 -12.38 -18.12 14.17
N ILE A 156 -11.90 -17.00 13.64
CA ILE A 156 -10.47 -16.67 13.52
C ILE A 156 -10.01 -15.62 14.54
N GLY A 157 -10.82 -15.38 15.58
CA GLY A 157 -10.51 -14.46 16.67
C GLY A 157 -10.81 -13.00 16.35
N TYR A 158 -9.92 -12.12 16.74
CA TYR A 158 -10.05 -10.66 16.58
C TYR A 158 -9.63 -10.19 15.18
N VAL A 159 -10.27 -10.75 14.17
CA VAL A 159 -10.13 -10.31 12.77
C VAL A 159 -11.39 -9.57 12.37
N GLY A 160 -11.22 -8.36 11.85
CA GLY A 160 -12.31 -7.46 11.48
C GLY A 160 -12.52 -7.34 9.98
N GLU A 161 -13.78 -7.20 9.60
CA GLU A 161 -14.22 -6.75 8.29
C GLU A 161 -14.73 -5.31 8.40
N VAL A 162 -14.25 -4.42 7.53
CA VAL A 162 -14.63 -3.00 7.59
C VAL A 162 -16.09 -2.82 7.18
N THR A 163 -16.88 -2.24 8.06
CA THR A 163 -18.31 -1.94 7.83
C THR A 163 -18.56 -0.48 7.53
N GLU A 164 -17.74 0.43 8.10
CA GLU A 164 -17.87 1.86 7.91
C GLU A 164 -16.49 2.52 7.96
N VAL A 165 -16.29 3.54 7.15
CA VAL A 165 -15.09 4.38 7.14
C VAL A 165 -15.51 5.81 7.44
N ASN A 166 -14.92 6.44 8.47
CA ASN A 166 -15.06 7.86 8.73
C ASN A 166 -14.05 8.65 7.89
N GLU A 167 -14.38 8.86 6.63
CA GLU A 167 -13.49 9.53 5.66
C GLU A 167 -13.21 11.00 6.00
N GLN A 168 -14.02 11.64 6.83
CA GLN A 168 -13.84 13.04 7.18
C GLN A 168 -12.48 13.31 7.82
N ILE A 169 -12.00 12.42 8.70
CA ILE A 169 -10.68 12.58 9.30
C ILE A 169 -9.56 12.55 8.26
N ILE A 170 -9.72 11.76 7.19
CA ILE A 170 -8.75 11.71 6.09
C ILE A 170 -8.77 13.04 5.31
N TYR A 171 -9.96 13.56 4.99
CA TYR A 171 -10.08 14.84 4.30
C TYR A 171 -9.49 15.99 5.13
N ASP A 172 -9.74 16.03 6.43
CA ASP A 172 -9.19 17.05 7.33
C ASP A 172 -7.65 17.04 7.33
N LEU A 173 -7.04 15.84 7.31
CA LEU A 173 -5.59 15.68 7.22
C LEU A 173 -5.04 16.12 5.86
N LEU A 174 -5.70 15.72 4.77
CA LEU A 174 -5.31 16.11 3.41
C LEU A 174 -5.46 17.61 3.16
N GLU A 175 -6.45 18.27 3.75
CA GLU A 175 -6.63 19.74 3.69
C GLU A 175 -5.53 20.48 4.44
N LYS A 176 -5.04 19.91 5.54
CA LYS A 176 -3.91 20.44 6.31
C LYS A 176 -2.55 20.06 5.73
N ASP A 177 -2.56 19.52 4.52
CA ASP A 177 -1.37 19.11 3.77
C ASP A 177 -0.53 18.01 4.43
N PHE A 178 -1.15 17.14 5.23
CA PHE A 178 -0.50 15.93 5.72
C PHE A 178 -0.57 14.80 4.68
N LEU A 179 0.40 13.88 4.77
CA LEU A 179 0.33 12.57 4.15
C LEU A 179 -0.15 11.59 5.23
N PRO A 180 -1.40 11.08 5.15
CA PRO A 180 -1.90 10.11 6.11
C PRO A 180 -1.26 8.74 5.91
N ILE A 181 -0.81 8.11 7.01
CA ILE A 181 -0.29 6.74 7.04
C ILE A 181 -1.18 5.93 7.97
N ILE A 182 -1.93 4.99 7.43
CA ILE A 182 -3.02 4.31 8.13
C ILE A 182 -2.59 2.89 8.51
N CYS A 183 -2.71 2.59 9.79
CA CYS A 183 -2.55 1.27 10.35
C CYS A 183 -3.89 0.50 10.32
N PRO A 184 -3.94 -0.74 9.79
CA PRO A 184 -5.18 -1.49 9.61
C PRO A 184 -5.63 -2.18 10.90
N VAL A 185 -5.89 -1.38 11.93
CA VAL A 185 -6.48 -1.80 13.22
C VAL A 185 -7.75 -0.99 13.40
N GLY A 186 -8.87 -1.65 13.58
CA GLY A 186 -10.18 -0.99 13.77
C GLY A 186 -10.84 -1.39 15.08
N MET A 187 -12.06 -0.94 15.29
CA MET A 187 -12.86 -1.31 16.45
C MET A 187 -14.31 -1.58 16.07
N ASP A 188 -14.96 -2.46 16.83
CA ASP A 188 -16.39 -2.71 16.72
C ASP A 188 -17.21 -1.66 17.49
N GLU A 189 -18.54 -1.81 17.49
CA GLU A 189 -19.48 -0.94 18.21
C GLU A 189 -19.30 -0.97 19.74
N ASN A 190 -18.66 -2.01 20.27
CA ASN A 190 -18.36 -2.18 21.71
C ASN A 190 -16.92 -1.73 22.02
N TYR A 191 -16.22 -1.10 21.05
CA TYR A 191 -14.84 -0.64 21.18
C TYR A 191 -13.79 -1.76 21.35
N HIS A 192 -14.12 -3.00 20.98
CA HIS A 192 -13.10 -4.05 20.90
C HIS A 192 -12.21 -3.84 19.70
N THR A 193 -10.91 -4.08 19.87
CA THR A 193 -9.90 -3.91 18.84
C THR A 193 -9.83 -5.13 17.93
N TYR A 194 -9.74 -4.89 16.61
CA TYR A 194 -9.62 -5.93 15.59
C TYR A 194 -8.46 -5.64 14.64
N ASN A 195 -7.77 -6.72 14.27
CA ASN A 195 -6.80 -6.72 13.18
C ASN A 195 -7.55 -6.82 11.85
N ILE A 196 -7.25 -5.93 10.92
CA ILE A 196 -7.88 -5.87 9.60
C ILE A 196 -6.84 -6.30 8.54
N ASN A 197 -7.27 -7.06 7.54
CA ASN A 197 -6.42 -7.28 6.37
C ASN A 197 -6.13 -5.94 5.69
N ALA A 198 -4.85 -5.65 5.42
CA ALA A 198 -4.44 -4.36 4.88
C ALA A 198 -4.96 -4.10 3.46
N ASP A 199 -5.18 -5.14 2.65
CA ASP A 199 -5.77 -5.02 1.31
C ASP A 199 -7.24 -4.63 1.45
N ASP A 200 -8.00 -5.28 2.35
CA ASP A 200 -9.40 -4.97 2.65
C ASP A 200 -9.56 -3.54 3.19
N ALA A 201 -8.67 -3.13 4.11
CA ALA A 201 -8.67 -1.77 4.64
C ALA A 201 -8.39 -0.72 3.56
N ALA A 202 -7.40 -0.97 2.70
CA ALA A 202 -7.05 -0.05 1.60
C ALA A 202 -8.21 0.09 0.59
N CYS A 203 -8.88 -1.00 0.25
CA CYS A 203 -10.05 -1.02 -0.60
C CYS A 203 -11.20 -0.21 0.01
N ALA A 204 -11.55 -0.45 1.29
CA ALA A 204 -12.60 0.26 2.00
C ALA A 204 -12.33 1.78 2.05
N ILE A 205 -11.08 2.16 2.38
CA ILE A 205 -10.66 3.56 2.40
C ILE A 205 -10.74 4.18 1.00
N ALA A 206 -10.23 3.49 -0.04
CA ALA A 206 -10.25 4.00 -1.41
C ALA A 206 -11.67 4.30 -1.89
N ARG A 207 -12.63 3.42 -1.59
CA ARG A 207 -14.05 3.63 -1.89
C ARG A 207 -14.62 4.84 -1.14
N ALA A 208 -14.37 4.92 0.16
CA ALA A 208 -14.92 5.98 1.02
C ALA A 208 -14.42 7.36 0.58
N VAL A 209 -13.12 7.51 0.33
CA VAL A 209 -12.53 8.79 -0.12
C VAL A 209 -12.67 9.04 -1.62
N LYS A 210 -13.33 8.14 -2.36
CA LYS A 210 -13.48 8.22 -3.83
C LYS A 210 -12.13 8.44 -4.51
N ALA A 211 -11.17 7.60 -4.17
CA ALA A 211 -9.82 7.69 -4.69
C ALA A 211 -9.81 7.54 -6.23
N GLU A 212 -9.00 8.34 -6.91
CA GLU A 212 -8.79 8.22 -8.36
C GLU A 212 -8.06 6.92 -8.71
N LYS A 213 -7.18 6.44 -7.80
CA LYS A 213 -6.42 5.20 -7.94
C LYS A 213 -6.25 4.51 -6.59
N LEU A 214 -6.30 3.18 -6.64
CA LEU A 214 -5.82 2.30 -5.59
C LEU A 214 -4.64 1.50 -6.13
N ALA A 215 -3.47 1.66 -5.53
CA ALA A 215 -2.24 0.98 -5.92
C ALA A 215 -1.86 -0.06 -4.87
N PHE A 216 -1.68 -1.30 -5.28
CA PHE A 216 -1.13 -2.37 -4.45
C PHE A 216 0.36 -2.53 -4.75
N LEU A 217 1.21 -2.17 -3.79
CA LEU A 217 2.63 -2.45 -3.86
C LEU A 217 2.87 -3.85 -3.28
N THR A 218 3.28 -4.76 -4.12
CA THR A 218 3.42 -6.19 -3.82
C THR A 218 4.71 -6.72 -4.44
N ASP A 219 5.13 -7.88 -4.00
CA ASP A 219 6.28 -8.64 -4.52
C ASP A 219 5.95 -9.50 -5.75
N ILE A 220 4.76 -9.35 -6.31
CA ILE A 220 4.32 -10.02 -7.55
C ILE A 220 4.17 -8.94 -8.63
N GLU A 221 4.72 -9.21 -9.82
CA GLU A 221 4.74 -8.25 -10.94
C GLU A 221 3.33 -7.89 -11.46
N GLY A 222 2.37 -8.81 -11.34
CA GLY A 222 0.99 -8.57 -11.75
C GLY A 222 0.15 -9.84 -11.87
N VAL A 223 -0.89 -9.78 -12.67
CA VAL A 223 -1.78 -10.90 -12.98
C VAL A 223 -1.26 -11.60 -14.23
N TYR A 224 -1.10 -12.92 -14.14
CA TYR A 224 -0.69 -13.78 -15.26
C TYR A 224 -1.86 -14.65 -15.71
N LYS A 225 -1.96 -14.94 -17.01
CA LYS A 225 -2.88 -15.99 -17.50
C LYS A 225 -2.39 -17.38 -17.09
N ASP A 226 -1.07 -17.58 -17.13
CA ASP A 226 -0.38 -18.76 -16.65
C ASP A 226 0.74 -18.31 -15.69
N PRO A 227 0.62 -18.60 -14.37
CA PRO A 227 1.63 -18.20 -13.39
C PRO A 227 3.04 -18.77 -13.64
N GLU A 228 3.14 -19.87 -14.41
CA GLU A 228 4.43 -20.49 -14.73
C GLU A 228 5.08 -19.87 -15.99
N ASP A 229 4.34 -19.05 -16.75
CA ASP A 229 4.85 -18.37 -17.94
C ASP A 229 4.87 -16.84 -17.77
N PRO A 230 6.04 -16.23 -17.51
CA PRO A 230 6.18 -14.77 -17.35
C PRO A 230 5.72 -13.96 -18.56
N SER A 231 5.69 -14.54 -19.76
CA SER A 231 5.24 -13.85 -20.97
C SER A 231 3.73 -13.61 -21.00
N THR A 232 2.98 -14.23 -20.10
CA THR A 232 1.53 -14.11 -19.98
C THR A 232 1.07 -13.01 -19.02
N LEU A 233 1.97 -12.15 -18.57
CA LEU A 233 1.67 -10.98 -17.75
C LEU A 233 0.65 -10.09 -18.44
N ILE A 234 -0.44 -9.77 -17.71
CA ILE A 234 -1.52 -8.91 -18.21
C ILE A 234 -1.25 -7.49 -17.74
N SER A 235 -0.99 -6.59 -18.67
CA SER A 235 -0.72 -5.17 -18.38
C SER A 235 -1.98 -4.36 -18.04
N GLU A 236 -3.11 -4.71 -18.68
CA GLU A 236 -4.41 -4.08 -18.44
C GLU A 236 -5.49 -5.15 -18.39
N LEU A 237 -6.40 -5.04 -17.44
CA LEU A 237 -7.48 -5.98 -17.21
C LEU A 237 -8.74 -5.21 -16.81
N CYS A 238 -9.80 -5.30 -17.59
CA CYS A 238 -11.08 -4.73 -17.21
C CYS A 238 -11.84 -5.66 -16.24
N VAL A 239 -12.80 -5.10 -15.49
CA VAL A 239 -13.58 -5.85 -14.47
C VAL A 239 -14.22 -7.12 -15.06
N LYS A 240 -14.84 -7.03 -16.23
CA LYS A 240 -15.49 -8.19 -16.88
C LYS A 240 -14.51 -9.31 -17.23
N GLU A 241 -13.31 -8.95 -17.69
CA GLU A 241 -12.26 -9.91 -17.99
C GLU A 241 -11.69 -10.53 -16.71
N ALA A 242 -11.53 -9.72 -15.65
CA ALA A 242 -11.11 -10.18 -14.35
C ALA A 242 -12.10 -11.22 -13.78
N GLU A 243 -13.38 -10.92 -13.76
CA GLU A 243 -14.45 -11.84 -13.31
C GLU A 243 -14.45 -13.14 -14.11
N LYS A 244 -14.25 -13.05 -15.44
CA LYS A 244 -14.15 -14.22 -16.31
C LYS A 244 -12.95 -15.09 -15.95
N LEU A 245 -11.73 -14.51 -15.81
CA LEU A 245 -10.52 -15.24 -15.44
C LEU A 245 -10.63 -15.90 -14.06
N MET A 246 -11.30 -15.23 -13.11
CA MET A 246 -11.59 -15.81 -11.79
C MET A 246 -12.55 -17.00 -11.89
N THR A 247 -13.62 -16.89 -12.69
CA THR A 247 -14.62 -17.95 -12.87
C THR A 247 -14.04 -19.16 -13.60
N GLU A 248 -13.16 -18.94 -14.58
CA GLU A 248 -12.49 -19.98 -15.36
C GLU A 248 -11.32 -20.64 -14.59
N GLY A 249 -10.98 -20.14 -13.39
CA GLY A 249 -9.97 -20.73 -12.52
C GLY A 249 -8.52 -20.43 -12.90
N TYR A 250 -8.28 -19.48 -13.81
CA TYR A 250 -6.92 -19.05 -14.18
C TYR A 250 -6.24 -18.27 -13.04
N ILE A 251 -7.02 -17.67 -12.15
CA ILE A 251 -6.53 -16.88 -11.03
C ILE A 251 -6.85 -17.61 -9.74
N GLY A 252 -5.82 -17.93 -8.96
CA GLY A 252 -5.94 -18.66 -7.71
C GLY A 252 -5.08 -18.10 -6.59
N GLY A 253 -5.11 -18.78 -5.44
CA GLY A 253 -4.28 -18.48 -4.29
C GLY A 253 -4.43 -17.06 -3.78
N GLY A 254 -3.32 -16.44 -3.40
CA GLY A 254 -3.29 -15.09 -2.82
C GLY A 254 -3.62 -13.95 -3.79
N MET A 255 -3.70 -14.21 -5.12
CA MET A 255 -4.08 -13.20 -6.10
C MET A 255 -5.60 -13.01 -6.17
N LEU A 256 -6.37 -14.07 -5.91
CA LEU A 256 -7.84 -14.02 -5.98
C LEU A 256 -8.45 -12.94 -5.05
N PRO A 257 -8.10 -12.87 -3.75
CA PRO A 257 -8.60 -11.82 -2.87
C PRO A 257 -8.15 -10.42 -3.30
N LYS A 258 -6.92 -10.29 -3.82
CA LYS A 258 -6.40 -8.99 -4.30
C LYS A 258 -7.18 -8.48 -5.49
N LEU A 259 -7.46 -9.36 -6.45
CA LEU A 259 -8.23 -8.99 -7.65
C LEU A 259 -9.68 -8.68 -7.28
N GLN A 260 -10.29 -9.43 -6.35
CA GLN A 260 -11.61 -9.12 -5.83
C GLN A 260 -11.63 -7.73 -5.19
N ASN A 261 -10.65 -7.40 -4.35
CA ASN A 261 -10.51 -6.07 -3.76
C ASN A 261 -10.34 -4.95 -4.81
N CYS A 262 -9.67 -5.23 -5.94
CA CYS A 262 -9.58 -4.28 -7.06
C CYS A 262 -10.93 -4.09 -7.77
N ILE A 263 -11.72 -5.15 -7.92
CA ILE A 263 -13.07 -5.09 -8.53
C ILE A 263 -14.03 -4.32 -7.63
N ASP A 264 -13.93 -4.54 -6.31
CA ASP A 264 -14.81 -3.92 -5.31
C ASP A 264 -14.47 -2.45 -5.04
N ALA A 265 -13.26 -1.99 -5.38
CA ALA A 265 -12.80 -0.63 -5.18
C ALA A 265 -13.24 0.32 -6.29
#